data_9c17c268787f27396e3b84a91781ea3f
#
_entry.id   9c17c268787f27396e3b84a91781ea3f
#
_cell.length_a   1.000
_cell.length_b   1.000
_cell.length_c   1.000
_cell.angle_alpha   90.00
_cell.angle_beta   90.00
_cell.angle_gamma   90.00
#
_symmetry.space_group_name_H-M   'P 1'
#
loop_
_entity.id
_entity.type
_entity.pdbx_description
1 polymer ?
#
loop_
_entity_poly.entity_id
_entity_poly.type
_entity_poly.pdbx_seq_one_letter_code
_entity_poly.pdbx_strand_id
1 'polypeptide(L)'
;SGIRAVLAQGPDAVLDEMMTSGLRGLGGAGFKTAQKWALSRAAAGHEHFVVCNADEGEPGTFKDRVLLQGHANLLFEGMTVCARVIGARRGFLYLRGEYRYMLELLEHTLAQRRRAGLLGKGILGTEGFDFDIEIHLGAGAYICGEESALLESLAGKRGVPRKRPPFPVTHGHDNEPTVVNNVETFSAAAKIAANGGAWWAAKGTATSPGTKLLSVSGDCARPGVYEYPFGITIQEILDDCGASDTAAVQVAGPAGQLVPKRDFGRKIAYEDVATGGSFMIFNHTRDLLAVVRNFAAFFAHESCGFCTP
;
A
#
# COMPACT_ATOMS: atom_id res chain seq x y z
N SER A 1 -3.32 -18.99 -8.47
CA SER A 1 -3.63 -17.64 -8.93
C SER A 1 -4.91 -17.15 -8.24
N GLY A 2 -4.89 -15.93 -7.72
CA GLY A 2 -6.02 -15.31 -7.02
C GLY A 2 -7.24 -15.11 -7.90
N ILE A 3 -7.04 -14.78 -9.18
CA ILE A 3 -8.15 -14.65 -10.15
C ILE A 3 -8.85 -15.99 -10.32
N ARG A 4 -8.11 -17.09 -10.48
CA ARG A 4 -8.73 -18.42 -10.60
C ARG A 4 -9.46 -18.82 -9.33
N ALA A 5 -8.95 -18.47 -8.17
CA ALA A 5 -9.62 -18.73 -6.90
C ALA A 5 -10.95 -17.97 -6.79
N VAL A 6 -10.99 -16.69 -7.14
CA VAL A 6 -12.23 -15.90 -7.09
C VAL A 6 -13.26 -16.35 -8.12
N LEU A 7 -12.82 -16.90 -9.25
CA LEU A 7 -13.74 -17.49 -10.23
C LEU A 7 -14.29 -18.86 -9.77
N ALA A 8 -13.48 -19.67 -9.10
CA ALA A 8 -13.89 -20.99 -8.63
C ALA A 8 -14.77 -20.94 -7.38
N GLN A 9 -14.47 -20.07 -6.42
CA GLN A 9 -15.12 -19.98 -5.11
C GLN A 9 -16.21 -18.92 -5.05
N GLY A 10 -16.16 -17.94 -5.95
CA GLY A 10 -17.04 -16.77 -5.96
C GLY A 10 -16.51 -15.59 -5.13
N PRO A 11 -17.05 -14.39 -5.38
CA PRO A 11 -16.60 -13.16 -4.74
C PRO A 11 -16.87 -13.12 -3.22
N ASP A 12 -17.95 -13.78 -2.75
CA ASP A 12 -18.31 -13.83 -1.32
C ASP A 12 -17.28 -14.65 -0.54
N ALA A 13 -16.96 -15.86 -1.02
CA ALA A 13 -15.97 -16.71 -0.36
C ALA A 13 -14.59 -16.06 -0.30
N VAL A 14 -14.17 -15.34 -1.35
CA VAL A 14 -12.90 -14.60 -1.32
C VAL A 14 -12.94 -13.43 -0.36
N LEU A 15 -14.07 -12.73 -0.22
CA LEU A 15 -14.23 -11.69 0.79
C LEU A 15 -14.14 -12.27 2.22
N ASP A 16 -14.73 -13.44 2.45
CA ASP A 16 -14.63 -14.16 3.74
C ASP A 16 -13.19 -14.60 4.04
N GLU A 17 -12.44 -15.08 3.05
CA GLU A 17 -11.00 -15.36 3.19
C GLU A 17 -10.21 -14.08 3.52
N MET A 18 -10.54 -12.97 2.89
CA MET A 18 -9.95 -11.66 3.21
C MET A 18 -10.29 -11.20 4.63
N MET A 19 -11.52 -11.46 5.12
CA MET A 19 -11.91 -11.20 6.52
C MET A 19 -11.11 -12.08 7.49
N THR A 20 -11.04 -13.38 7.21
CA THR A 20 -10.28 -14.37 8.00
C THR A 20 -8.81 -14.02 8.09
N SER A 21 -8.23 -13.50 6.99
CA SER A 21 -6.81 -13.10 6.96
C SER A 21 -6.47 -11.98 7.93
N GLY A 22 -7.45 -11.14 8.26
CA GLY A 22 -7.24 -9.94 9.05
C GLY A 22 -6.32 -8.92 8.38
N LEU A 23 -6.07 -9.01 7.07
CA LEU A 23 -5.20 -8.09 6.34
C LEU A 23 -5.58 -6.64 6.59
N ARG A 24 -4.60 -5.86 7.01
CA ARG A 24 -4.71 -4.41 7.19
C ARG A 24 -4.03 -3.69 6.04
N GLY A 25 -4.41 -2.43 5.79
CA GLY A 25 -3.75 -1.60 4.78
C GLY A 25 -2.27 -1.41 5.10
N LEU A 26 -1.39 -1.89 4.22
CA LEU A 26 0.07 -1.93 4.42
C LEU A 26 0.78 -0.62 4.00
N GLY A 27 0.01 0.39 3.56
CA GLY A 27 0.54 1.71 3.20
C GLY A 27 0.68 2.70 4.35
N GLY A 28 0.32 2.31 5.60
CA GLY A 28 0.48 3.14 6.80
C GLY A 28 -0.71 3.13 7.73
N ALA A 29 -1.91 3.51 7.28
CA ALA A 29 -3.08 3.73 8.14
C ALA A 29 -3.66 2.44 8.78
N GLY A 30 -3.38 1.28 8.24
CA GLY A 30 -3.74 0.02 8.85
C GLY A 30 -5.24 -0.30 8.94
N PHE A 31 -6.09 0.33 8.13
CA PHE A 31 -7.51 0.00 8.09
C PHE A 31 -7.72 -1.42 7.55
N LYS A 32 -8.69 -2.17 8.08
CA LYS A 32 -8.97 -3.56 7.67
C LYS A 32 -9.42 -3.61 6.20
N THR A 33 -8.63 -4.27 5.36
CA THR A 33 -8.81 -4.29 3.90
C THR A 33 -10.14 -4.91 3.48
N ALA A 34 -10.51 -6.06 4.06
CA ALA A 34 -11.78 -6.72 3.76
C ALA A 34 -13.00 -5.87 4.15
N GLN A 35 -12.92 -5.15 5.28
CA GLN A 35 -13.98 -4.22 5.69
C GLN A 35 -14.12 -3.06 4.70
N LYS A 36 -13.00 -2.52 4.20
CA LYS A 36 -13.01 -1.48 3.14
C LYS A 36 -13.69 -2.00 1.87
N TRP A 37 -13.38 -3.22 1.44
CA TRP A 37 -14.00 -3.84 0.26
C TRP A 37 -15.49 -4.10 0.46
N ALA A 38 -15.88 -4.63 1.63
CA ALA A 38 -17.30 -4.87 1.96
C ALA A 38 -18.12 -3.57 1.97
N LEU A 39 -17.59 -2.49 2.56
CA LEU A 39 -18.25 -1.17 2.58
C LEU A 39 -18.41 -0.60 1.18
N SER A 40 -17.40 -0.68 0.33
CA SER A 40 -17.49 -0.22 -1.07
C SER A 40 -18.49 -1.05 -1.86
N ARG A 41 -18.45 -2.39 -1.74
CA ARG A 41 -19.36 -3.31 -2.41
C ARG A 41 -20.82 -3.04 -2.05
N ALA A 42 -21.11 -2.71 -0.79
CA ALA A 42 -22.45 -2.43 -0.30
C ALA A 42 -22.94 -1.02 -0.60
N ALA A 43 -22.06 -0.12 -1.01
CA ALA A 43 -22.43 1.26 -1.31
C ALA A 43 -23.24 1.35 -2.61
N ALA A 44 -24.25 2.20 -2.60
CA ALA A 44 -25.02 2.50 -3.81
C ALA A 44 -24.16 3.35 -4.76
N GLY A 45 -24.16 3.00 -6.04
CA GLY A 45 -23.42 3.71 -7.09
C GLY A 45 -23.76 3.13 -8.46
N HIS A 46 -23.47 3.88 -9.50
CA HIS A 46 -23.63 3.41 -10.89
C HIS A 46 -22.43 2.56 -11.34
N GLU A 47 -21.26 2.86 -10.80
CA GLU A 47 -20.00 2.18 -11.06
C GLU A 47 -19.17 2.09 -9.77
N HIS A 48 -18.29 1.09 -9.68
CA HIS A 48 -17.32 0.95 -8.61
C HIS A 48 -15.92 1.03 -9.20
N PHE A 49 -14.99 1.62 -8.44
CA PHE A 49 -13.60 1.79 -8.89
C PHE A 49 -12.60 1.11 -7.96
N VAL A 50 -11.53 0.60 -8.56
CA VAL A 50 -10.34 0.10 -7.84
C VAL A 50 -9.17 1.02 -8.13
N VAL A 51 -8.59 1.63 -7.11
CA VAL A 51 -7.44 2.52 -7.25
C VAL A 51 -6.26 1.97 -6.45
N CYS A 52 -5.16 1.73 -7.12
CA CYS A 52 -3.89 1.42 -6.46
C CYS A 52 -3.15 2.72 -6.16
N ASN A 53 -2.91 2.96 -4.88
CA ASN A 53 -2.04 4.03 -4.43
C ASN A 53 -0.58 3.57 -4.53
N ALA A 54 0.10 4.02 -5.59
CA ALA A 54 1.53 3.86 -5.82
C ALA A 54 2.27 5.21 -5.71
N ASP A 55 1.70 6.15 -4.93
CA ASP A 55 2.35 7.41 -4.56
C ASP A 55 3.19 7.21 -3.29
N GLU A 56 4.30 6.47 -3.43
CA GLU A 56 5.24 6.14 -2.36
C GLU A 56 6.10 7.37 -2.02
N GLY A 57 5.46 8.40 -1.45
CA GLY A 57 6.09 9.69 -1.15
C GLY A 57 6.69 9.81 0.25
N GLU A 58 6.43 8.87 1.17
CA GLU A 58 6.96 8.92 2.53
C GLU A 58 8.48 8.77 2.53
N PRO A 59 9.26 9.74 3.04
CA PRO A 59 10.71 9.64 3.11
C PRO A 59 11.20 8.35 3.81
N GLY A 60 12.19 7.70 3.19
CA GLY A 60 12.71 6.42 3.66
C GLY A 60 11.89 5.20 3.23
N THR A 61 10.86 5.36 2.41
CA THR A 61 10.04 4.27 1.87
C THR A 61 10.36 4.03 0.40
N PHE A 62 10.67 2.79 0.03
CA PHE A 62 10.97 2.36 -1.36
C PHE A 62 10.62 0.88 -1.63
N LYS A 63 9.74 0.30 -0.83
CA LYS A 63 9.28 -1.08 -0.96
C LYS A 63 8.33 -1.30 -2.15
N ASP A 64 7.44 -0.32 -2.41
CA ASP A 64 6.47 -0.40 -3.49
C ASP A 64 7.16 -0.36 -4.85
N ARG A 65 8.24 0.41 -4.98
CA ARG A 65 9.11 0.42 -6.17
C ARG A 65 9.63 -0.98 -6.51
N VAL A 66 10.05 -1.75 -5.50
CA VAL A 66 10.56 -3.13 -5.69
C VAL A 66 9.44 -4.04 -6.17
N LEU A 67 8.23 -3.92 -5.60
CA LEU A 67 7.06 -4.67 -6.06
C LEU A 67 6.66 -4.30 -7.49
N LEU A 68 6.64 -3.01 -7.82
CA LEU A 68 6.30 -2.54 -9.17
C LEU A 68 7.30 -3.05 -10.22
N GLN A 69 8.60 -3.07 -9.91
CA GLN A 69 9.64 -3.54 -10.83
C GLN A 69 9.67 -5.06 -10.99
N GLY A 70 9.56 -5.80 -9.88
CA GLY A 70 9.75 -7.25 -9.87
C GLY A 70 8.46 -8.06 -9.88
N HIS A 71 7.36 -7.49 -9.41
CA HIS A 71 6.12 -8.22 -9.11
C HIS A 71 4.84 -7.52 -9.58
N ALA A 72 4.90 -6.66 -10.62
CA ALA A 72 3.74 -5.93 -11.14
C ALA A 72 2.55 -6.86 -11.49
N ASN A 73 2.81 -8.08 -11.98
CA ASN A 73 1.76 -9.06 -12.23
C ASN A 73 0.98 -9.44 -10.98
N LEU A 74 1.64 -9.56 -9.83
CA LEU A 74 1.00 -9.88 -8.55
C LEU A 74 0.11 -8.73 -8.07
N LEU A 75 0.59 -7.49 -8.21
CA LEU A 75 -0.18 -6.28 -7.94
C LEU A 75 -1.46 -6.23 -8.77
N PHE A 76 -1.33 -6.33 -10.10
CA PHE A 76 -2.48 -6.27 -11.00
C PHE A 76 -3.45 -7.44 -10.79
N GLU A 77 -2.96 -8.60 -10.37
CA GLU A 77 -3.81 -9.71 -9.95
C GLU A 77 -4.65 -9.34 -8.72
N GLY A 78 -4.04 -8.72 -7.70
CA GLY A 78 -4.76 -8.26 -6.51
C GLY A 78 -5.82 -7.20 -6.81
N MET A 79 -5.51 -6.26 -7.71
CA MET A 79 -6.50 -5.29 -8.19
C MET A 79 -7.67 -5.97 -8.91
N THR A 80 -7.39 -6.98 -9.74
CA THR A 80 -8.42 -7.75 -10.48
C THR A 80 -9.29 -8.58 -9.53
N VAL A 81 -8.70 -9.18 -8.49
CA VAL A 81 -9.44 -9.89 -7.43
C VAL A 81 -10.37 -8.92 -6.69
N CYS A 82 -9.87 -7.76 -6.28
CA CYS A 82 -10.67 -6.71 -5.65
C CYS A 82 -11.85 -6.29 -6.55
N ALA A 83 -11.56 -6.03 -7.83
CA ALA A 83 -12.57 -5.64 -8.82
C ALA A 83 -13.71 -6.66 -8.92
N ARG A 84 -13.40 -7.96 -8.95
CA ARG A 84 -14.41 -9.02 -8.96
C ARG A 84 -15.25 -9.03 -7.67
N VAL A 85 -14.61 -8.80 -6.52
CA VAL A 85 -15.29 -8.80 -5.21
C VAL A 85 -16.26 -7.63 -5.10
N ILE A 86 -15.86 -6.42 -5.52
CA ILE A 86 -16.69 -5.21 -5.37
C ILE A 86 -17.57 -4.90 -6.59
N GLY A 87 -17.41 -5.63 -7.70
CA GLY A 87 -18.15 -5.40 -8.95
C GLY A 87 -17.60 -4.25 -9.80
N ALA A 88 -16.35 -3.86 -9.62
CA ALA A 88 -15.71 -2.79 -10.40
C ALA A 88 -15.35 -3.27 -11.81
N ARG A 89 -15.45 -2.35 -12.79
CA ARG A 89 -15.06 -2.56 -14.19
C ARG A 89 -13.82 -1.77 -14.58
N ARG A 90 -13.48 -0.74 -13.84
CA ARG A 90 -12.34 0.15 -14.10
C ARG A 90 -11.44 0.26 -12.87
N GLY A 91 -10.13 0.28 -13.13
CA GLY A 91 -9.14 0.52 -12.10
C GLY A 91 -8.05 1.50 -12.56
N PHE A 92 -7.39 2.10 -11.60
CA PHE A 92 -6.29 3.03 -11.83
C PHE A 92 -5.08 2.65 -10.98
N LEU A 93 -3.91 2.62 -11.60
CA LEU A 93 -2.64 2.65 -10.89
C LEU A 93 -2.18 4.12 -10.83
N TYR A 94 -2.30 4.76 -9.66
CA TYR A 94 -1.78 6.09 -9.45
C TYR A 94 -0.29 5.99 -9.11
N LEU A 95 0.56 6.24 -10.11
CA LEU A 95 2.01 6.13 -10.03
C LEU A 95 2.62 7.51 -9.73
N ARG A 96 3.45 7.63 -8.68
CA ARG A 96 4.13 8.90 -8.39
C ARG A 96 5.02 9.35 -9.54
N GLY A 97 5.15 10.67 -9.72
CA GLY A 97 5.88 11.26 -10.83
C GLY A 97 7.33 10.83 -10.97
N GLU A 98 8.02 10.62 -9.85
CA GLU A 98 9.42 10.18 -9.80
C GLU A 98 9.63 8.75 -10.28
N TYR A 99 8.56 7.94 -10.35
CA TYR A 99 8.61 6.57 -10.86
C TYR A 99 8.25 6.46 -12.36
N ARG A 100 8.21 7.59 -13.07
CA ARG A 100 7.94 7.65 -14.51
C ARG A 100 8.81 6.69 -15.34
N TYR A 101 10.02 6.42 -14.91
CA TYR A 101 10.92 5.48 -15.58
C TYR A 101 10.42 4.03 -15.61
N MET A 102 9.43 3.68 -14.79
CA MET A 102 8.78 2.36 -14.79
C MET A 102 7.57 2.28 -15.71
N LEU A 103 7.12 3.39 -16.29
CA LEU A 103 5.86 3.45 -17.05
C LEU A 103 5.85 2.41 -18.19
N GLU A 104 6.91 2.35 -18.99
CA GLU A 104 7.02 1.39 -20.10
C GLU A 104 6.92 -0.06 -19.63
N LEU A 105 7.60 -0.43 -18.54
CA LEU A 105 7.54 -1.77 -17.94
C LEU A 105 6.11 -2.12 -17.49
N LEU A 106 5.45 -1.20 -16.82
CA LEU A 106 4.10 -1.40 -16.29
C LEU A 106 3.06 -1.49 -17.40
N GLU A 107 3.13 -0.62 -18.41
CA GLU A 107 2.28 -0.67 -19.61
C GLU A 107 2.48 -1.98 -20.38
N HIS A 108 3.73 -2.42 -20.53
CA HIS A 108 4.05 -3.70 -21.16
C HIS A 108 3.40 -4.87 -20.38
N THR A 109 3.48 -4.84 -19.06
CA THR A 109 2.87 -5.86 -18.19
C THR A 109 1.34 -5.87 -18.32
N LEU A 110 0.69 -4.70 -18.35
CA LEU A 110 -0.76 -4.60 -18.59
C LEU A 110 -1.14 -5.14 -19.98
N ALA A 111 -0.35 -4.80 -21.02
CA ALA A 111 -0.58 -5.33 -22.36
C ALA A 111 -0.44 -6.85 -22.44
N GLN A 112 0.52 -7.45 -21.73
CA GLN A 112 0.64 -8.90 -21.61
C GLN A 112 -0.58 -9.53 -20.92
N ARG A 113 -1.08 -8.93 -19.83
CA ARG A 113 -2.26 -9.40 -19.13
C ARG A 113 -3.53 -9.33 -19.98
N ARG A 114 -3.69 -8.26 -20.78
CA ARG A 114 -4.80 -8.14 -21.74
C ARG A 114 -4.74 -9.26 -22.79
N ARG A 115 -3.55 -9.51 -23.38
CA ARG A 115 -3.35 -10.62 -24.35
C ARG A 115 -3.61 -12.00 -23.75
N ALA A 116 -3.34 -12.17 -22.45
CA ALA A 116 -3.59 -13.43 -21.73
C ALA A 116 -5.05 -13.58 -21.23
N GLY A 117 -5.94 -12.63 -21.54
CA GLY A 117 -7.34 -12.63 -21.05
C GLY A 117 -7.47 -12.46 -19.54
N LEU A 118 -6.49 -11.79 -18.91
CA LEU A 118 -6.47 -11.50 -17.47
C LEU A 118 -6.90 -10.07 -17.15
N LEU A 119 -7.14 -9.26 -18.18
CA LEU A 119 -7.71 -7.91 -18.15
C LEU A 119 -8.54 -7.69 -19.41
N GLY A 120 -9.44 -6.72 -19.38
CA GLY A 120 -10.36 -6.38 -20.47
C GLY A 120 -11.72 -7.03 -20.28
N LYS A 121 -12.33 -7.48 -21.37
CA LYS A 121 -13.68 -8.09 -21.39
C LYS A 121 -13.61 -9.60 -21.17
N GLY A 122 -14.55 -10.16 -20.42
CA GLY A 122 -14.73 -11.59 -20.26
C GLY A 122 -13.48 -12.28 -19.68
N ILE A 123 -12.92 -11.78 -18.59
CA ILE A 123 -11.69 -12.28 -17.99
C ILE A 123 -11.75 -13.81 -17.80
N LEU A 124 -10.75 -14.51 -18.32
CA LEU A 124 -10.63 -16.00 -18.37
C LEU A 124 -11.91 -16.67 -18.92
N GLY A 125 -12.55 -16.05 -19.89
CA GLY A 125 -13.78 -16.57 -20.52
C GLY A 125 -15.03 -16.43 -19.68
N THR A 126 -15.01 -15.64 -18.59
CA THR A 126 -16.15 -15.45 -17.69
C THR A 126 -17.00 -14.28 -18.17
N GLU A 127 -18.22 -14.58 -18.64
CA GLU A 127 -19.17 -13.56 -19.05
C GLU A 127 -19.52 -12.61 -17.89
N GLY A 128 -19.56 -11.31 -18.18
CA GLY A 128 -19.87 -10.27 -17.19
C GLY A 128 -18.73 -9.96 -16.21
N PHE A 129 -17.57 -10.60 -16.36
CA PHE A 129 -16.38 -10.18 -15.62
C PHE A 129 -15.46 -9.37 -16.53
N ASP A 130 -15.72 -8.08 -16.58
CA ASP A 130 -14.93 -7.08 -17.30
C ASP A 130 -14.17 -6.22 -16.30
N PHE A 131 -12.87 -6.05 -16.49
CA PHE A 131 -12.07 -5.13 -15.69
C PHE A 131 -10.79 -4.75 -16.44
N ASP A 132 -10.49 -3.47 -16.49
CA ASP A 132 -9.22 -2.99 -17.05
C ASP A 132 -8.57 -1.95 -16.14
N ILE A 133 -7.26 -1.76 -16.30
CA ILE A 133 -6.42 -0.88 -15.49
C ILE A 133 -5.76 0.16 -16.38
N GLU A 134 -5.87 1.44 -15.99
CA GLU A 134 -5.17 2.56 -16.57
C GLU A 134 -4.09 3.06 -15.61
N ILE A 135 -2.94 3.51 -16.15
CA ILE A 135 -1.89 4.14 -15.34
C ILE A 135 -2.08 5.65 -15.38
N HIS A 136 -2.22 6.24 -14.19
CA HIS A 136 -2.22 7.69 -14.01
C HIS A 136 -0.90 8.12 -13.39
N LEU A 137 -0.17 9.03 -14.06
CA LEU A 137 1.09 9.54 -13.55
C LEU A 137 0.84 10.78 -12.70
N GLY A 138 1.20 10.72 -11.41
CA GLY A 138 1.15 11.86 -10.50
C GLY A 138 2.24 12.90 -10.80
N ALA A 139 2.15 14.05 -10.15
CA ALA A 139 3.07 15.17 -10.32
C ALA A 139 4.15 15.30 -9.22
N GLY A 140 4.30 14.29 -8.34
CA GLY A 140 5.34 14.25 -7.30
C GLY A 140 4.96 14.99 -6.01
N ALA A 141 3.69 15.27 -5.75
CA ALA A 141 3.25 15.89 -4.51
C ALA A 141 3.03 14.85 -3.41
N TYR A 142 3.73 14.97 -2.27
CA TYR A 142 3.62 14.08 -1.11
C TYR A 142 2.18 13.86 -0.64
N ILE A 143 1.36 14.95 -0.63
CA ILE A 143 -0.02 14.88 -0.17
C ILE A 143 -0.89 13.92 -1.00
N CYS A 144 -0.54 13.62 -2.25
CA CYS A 144 -1.27 12.68 -3.09
C CYS A 144 -1.12 11.21 -2.63
N GLY A 145 -0.27 10.92 -1.63
CA GLY A 145 -0.29 9.67 -0.88
C GLY A 145 -1.52 9.50 0.03
N GLU A 146 -2.18 10.62 0.41
CA GLU A 146 -3.47 10.59 1.11
C GLU A 146 -4.60 10.27 0.12
N GLU A 147 -5.46 9.27 0.45
CA GLU A 147 -6.38 8.68 -0.52
C GLU A 147 -7.36 9.68 -1.16
N SER A 148 -7.84 10.68 -0.43
CA SER A 148 -8.78 11.66 -0.98
C SER A 148 -8.08 12.72 -1.84
N ALA A 149 -6.87 13.13 -1.49
CA ALA A 149 -6.04 14.01 -2.31
C ALA A 149 -5.61 13.32 -3.61
N LEU A 150 -5.27 12.01 -3.55
CA LEU A 150 -5.02 11.19 -4.72
C LEU A 150 -6.22 11.19 -5.67
N LEU A 151 -7.43 11.01 -5.15
CA LEU A 151 -8.66 10.99 -5.96
C LEU A 151 -8.95 12.36 -6.60
N GLU A 152 -8.68 13.47 -5.91
CA GLU A 152 -8.77 14.81 -6.52
C GLU A 152 -7.76 14.95 -7.67
N SER A 153 -6.51 14.51 -7.46
CA SER A 153 -5.48 14.52 -8.49
C SER A 153 -5.84 13.64 -9.69
N LEU A 154 -6.37 12.44 -9.44
CA LEU A 154 -6.85 11.51 -10.47
C LEU A 154 -7.98 12.12 -11.31
N ALA A 155 -8.82 12.95 -10.70
CA ALA A 155 -9.88 13.71 -11.37
C ALA A 155 -9.38 14.99 -12.07
N GLY A 156 -8.08 15.21 -12.18
CA GLY A 156 -7.48 16.39 -12.81
C GLY A 156 -7.60 17.67 -11.98
N LYS A 157 -7.91 17.56 -10.70
CA LYS A 157 -8.02 18.70 -9.78
C LYS A 157 -6.75 18.86 -8.95
N ARG A 158 -6.66 19.95 -8.18
CA ARG A 158 -5.58 20.11 -7.22
C ARG A 158 -5.64 19.00 -6.17
N GLY A 159 -4.51 18.33 -5.92
CA GLY A 159 -4.37 17.28 -4.92
C GLY A 159 -4.41 17.86 -3.51
N VAL A 160 -5.61 18.01 -2.96
CA VAL A 160 -5.86 18.41 -1.57
C VAL A 160 -6.84 17.42 -0.93
N PRO A 161 -6.67 17.10 0.37
CA PRO A 161 -7.57 16.18 1.05
C PRO A 161 -9.02 16.67 1.05
N ARG A 162 -9.97 15.74 0.93
CA ARG A 162 -11.40 16.03 1.11
C ARG A 162 -11.76 16.05 2.58
N LYS A 163 -12.77 16.86 2.93
CA LYS A 163 -13.41 16.75 4.24
C LYS A 163 -14.18 15.42 4.32
N ARG A 164 -13.96 14.65 5.36
CA ARG A 164 -14.62 13.36 5.60
C ARG A 164 -15.48 13.42 6.86
N PRO A 165 -16.70 12.78 6.95
CA PRO A 165 -17.38 12.05 5.88
C PRO A 165 -17.87 12.98 4.75
N PRO A 166 -18.18 12.47 3.53
CA PRO A 166 -18.18 11.05 3.13
C PRO A 166 -16.79 10.47 2.88
N PHE A 167 -16.68 9.14 2.97
CA PHE A 167 -15.43 8.41 2.71
C PHE A 167 -15.36 7.90 1.26
N PRO A 168 -14.16 7.67 0.69
CA PRO A 168 -14.01 7.18 -0.67
C PRO A 168 -14.75 5.89 -0.99
N VAL A 169 -14.95 5.01 -0.01
CA VAL A 169 -15.71 3.76 -0.19
C VAL A 169 -17.16 3.98 -0.61
N THR A 170 -17.68 5.18 -0.39
CA THR A 170 -19.03 5.59 -0.83
C THR A 170 -18.99 6.71 -1.87
N HIS A 171 -18.04 7.64 -1.77
CA HIS A 171 -17.91 8.84 -2.62
C HIS A 171 -16.43 9.08 -2.96
N GLY A 172 -15.91 8.26 -3.88
CA GLY A 172 -14.51 8.27 -4.30
C GLY A 172 -14.28 8.99 -5.64
N HIS A 173 -13.75 8.26 -6.62
CA HIS A 173 -13.53 8.76 -7.97
C HIS A 173 -14.87 9.01 -8.66
N ASP A 174 -15.00 10.15 -9.32
CA ASP A 174 -16.26 10.61 -9.94
C ASP A 174 -17.48 10.57 -9.00
N ASN A 175 -17.23 10.71 -7.71
CA ASN A 175 -18.23 10.61 -6.64
C ASN A 175 -18.88 9.21 -6.49
N GLU A 176 -18.27 8.18 -7.06
CA GLU A 176 -18.72 6.80 -7.02
C GLU A 176 -17.93 5.96 -5.99
N PRO A 177 -18.47 4.83 -5.51
CA PRO A 177 -17.78 3.96 -4.57
C PRO A 177 -16.39 3.53 -5.07
N THR A 178 -15.36 3.80 -4.29
CA THR A 178 -13.97 3.55 -4.70
C THR A 178 -13.18 2.88 -3.58
N VAL A 179 -12.51 1.77 -3.90
CA VAL A 179 -11.49 1.18 -3.03
C VAL A 179 -10.13 1.74 -3.42
N VAL A 180 -9.48 2.41 -2.47
CA VAL A 180 -8.06 2.83 -2.60
C VAL A 180 -7.23 1.95 -1.69
N ASN A 181 -6.29 1.18 -2.24
CA ASN A 181 -5.32 0.38 -1.48
C ASN A 181 -3.89 0.59 -2.01
N ASN A 182 -2.91 0.43 -1.12
CA ASN A 182 -1.50 0.48 -1.45
C ASN A 182 -1.04 -0.73 -2.28
N VAL A 183 0.08 -0.61 -2.99
CA VAL A 183 0.72 -1.65 -3.83
C VAL A 183 0.95 -2.94 -3.05
N GLU A 184 1.55 -2.87 -1.86
CA GLU A 184 1.81 -4.04 -1.01
C GLU A 184 0.51 -4.72 -0.57
N THR A 185 -0.52 -3.92 -0.25
CA THR A 185 -1.84 -4.44 0.16
C THR A 185 -2.50 -5.26 -0.94
N PHE A 186 -2.52 -4.78 -2.19
CA PHE A 186 -3.08 -5.56 -3.30
C PHE A 186 -2.23 -6.80 -3.60
N SER A 187 -0.90 -6.71 -3.51
CA SER A 187 -0.01 -7.87 -3.69
C SER A 187 -0.28 -8.95 -2.64
N ALA A 188 -0.48 -8.56 -1.38
CA ALA A 188 -0.88 -9.48 -0.31
C ALA A 188 -2.28 -10.08 -0.57
N ALA A 189 -3.25 -9.27 -0.99
CA ALA A 189 -4.61 -9.73 -1.30
C ALA A 189 -4.63 -10.82 -2.40
N ALA A 190 -3.81 -10.69 -3.45
CA ALA A 190 -3.66 -11.73 -4.47
C ALA A 190 -3.15 -13.06 -3.89
N LYS A 191 -2.22 -13.01 -2.95
CA LYS A 191 -1.68 -14.18 -2.26
C LYS A 191 -2.71 -14.80 -1.33
N ILE A 192 -3.47 -13.99 -0.59
CA ILE A 192 -4.55 -14.46 0.30
C ILE A 192 -5.64 -15.15 -0.50
N ALA A 193 -6.10 -14.55 -1.60
CA ALA A 193 -7.08 -15.17 -2.47
C ALA A 193 -6.63 -16.53 -3.02
N ALA A 194 -5.33 -16.71 -3.26
CA ALA A 194 -4.78 -17.95 -3.80
C ALA A 194 -4.53 -19.03 -2.73
N ASN A 195 -4.22 -18.66 -1.48
CA ASN A 195 -3.76 -19.57 -0.43
C ASN A 195 -4.71 -19.67 0.78
N GLY A 196 -5.72 -18.81 0.84
CA GLY A 196 -6.68 -18.72 1.95
C GLY A 196 -6.26 -17.73 3.04
N GLY A 197 -7.25 -17.25 3.80
CA GLY A 197 -7.04 -16.26 4.87
C GLY A 197 -6.23 -16.81 6.04
N ALA A 198 -6.48 -18.05 6.42
CA ALA A 198 -5.75 -18.71 7.49
C ALA A 198 -4.23 -18.82 7.22
N TRP A 199 -3.83 -19.00 5.96
CA TRP A 199 -2.42 -19.02 5.56
C TRP A 199 -1.71 -17.69 5.88
N TRP A 200 -2.40 -16.58 5.70
CA TRP A 200 -1.88 -15.25 6.04
C TRP A 200 -1.91 -15.02 7.54
N ALA A 201 -3.04 -15.30 8.18
CA ALA A 201 -3.26 -15.11 9.62
C ALA A 201 -2.34 -15.94 10.52
N ALA A 202 -1.78 -17.05 10.00
CA ALA A 202 -0.79 -17.86 10.70
C ALA A 202 0.56 -17.17 10.92
N LYS A 203 0.79 -16.01 10.33
CA LYS A 203 2.01 -15.19 10.47
C LYS A 203 1.68 -13.91 11.22
N GLY A 204 2.70 -13.31 11.84
CA GLY A 204 2.54 -12.06 12.55
C GLY A 204 1.99 -12.24 13.98
N THR A 205 1.31 -11.20 14.45
CA THR A 205 0.67 -11.19 15.78
C THR A 205 -0.85 -11.36 15.66
N ALA A 206 -1.53 -11.57 16.78
CA ALA A 206 -2.99 -11.71 16.81
C ALA A 206 -3.72 -10.45 16.29
N THR A 207 -3.16 -9.27 16.49
CA THR A 207 -3.74 -7.98 16.08
C THR A 207 -3.12 -7.41 14.79
N SER A 208 -1.95 -7.91 14.42
CA SER A 208 -1.22 -7.57 13.19
C SER A 208 -0.83 -8.85 12.45
N PRO A 209 -1.79 -9.55 11.81
CA PRO A 209 -1.50 -10.78 11.08
C PRO A 209 -0.76 -10.50 9.77
N GLY A 210 0.03 -11.50 9.34
CA GLY A 210 0.75 -11.49 8.09
C GLY A 210 2.17 -10.94 8.17
N THR A 211 2.66 -10.49 7.01
CA THR A 211 4.02 -9.95 6.84
C THR A 211 4.01 -8.49 6.46
N LYS A 212 5.16 -7.83 6.63
CA LYS A 212 5.38 -6.44 6.25
C LYS A 212 6.71 -6.28 5.52
N LEU A 213 6.69 -5.56 4.41
CA LEU A 213 7.90 -5.11 3.74
C LEU A 213 8.44 -3.86 4.42
N LEU A 214 9.71 -3.88 4.76
CA LEU A 214 10.44 -2.76 5.35
C LEU A 214 11.52 -2.26 4.39
N SER A 215 11.52 -0.97 4.14
CA SER A 215 12.59 -0.24 3.44
C SER A 215 13.65 0.16 4.46
N VAL A 216 14.67 -0.64 4.58
CA VAL A 216 15.78 -0.43 5.54
C VAL A 216 16.86 0.43 4.88
N SER A 217 17.17 1.57 5.49
CA SER A 217 18.13 2.54 4.99
C SER A 217 18.91 3.23 6.13
N GLY A 218 19.91 4.03 5.76
CA GLY A 218 20.74 4.75 6.72
C GLY A 218 22.01 3.99 7.07
N ASP A 219 22.44 4.07 8.32
CA ASP A 219 23.74 3.60 8.77
C ASP A 219 23.74 2.10 9.10
N CYS A 220 23.76 1.26 8.06
CA CYS A 220 23.82 -0.19 8.16
C CYS A 220 24.66 -0.79 7.02
N ALA A 221 25.13 -2.02 7.21
CA ALA A 221 25.95 -2.70 6.20
C ALA A 221 25.16 -3.20 5.01
N ARG A 222 23.88 -3.53 5.18
CA ARG A 222 23.02 -4.12 4.17
C ARG A 222 21.68 -3.37 4.07
N PRO A 223 21.64 -2.16 3.47
CA PRO A 223 20.38 -1.49 3.17
C PRO A 223 19.59 -2.26 2.09
N GLY A 224 18.25 -2.21 2.13
CA GLY A 224 17.42 -2.91 1.17
C GLY A 224 15.97 -3.05 1.61
N VAL A 225 15.20 -3.86 0.86
CA VAL A 225 13.83 -4.21 1.24
C VAL A 225 13.82 -5.60 1.85
N TYR A 226 13.28 -5.69 3.07
CA TYR A 226 13.17 -6.91 3.85
C TYR A 226 11.72 -7.27 4.10
N GLU A 227 11.39 -8.55 4.09
CA GLU A 227 10.06 -9.04 4.48
C GLU A 227 10.13 -9.76 5.82
N TYR A 228 9.34 -9.28 6.78
CA TYR A 228 9.23 -9.89 8.11
C TYR A 228 7.78 -10.18 8.48
N PRO A 229 7.51 -11.22 9.29
CA PRO A 229 6.24 -11.30 9.98
C PRO A 229 6.09 -10.11 10.93
N PHE A 230 4.89 -9.58 11.07
CA PHE A 230 4.62 -8.60 12.12
C PHE A 230 4.99 -9.17 13.49
N GLY A 231 5.47 -8.32 14.39
CA GLY A 231 5.97 -8.74 15.71
C GLY A 231 7.49 -8.89 15.77
N ILE A 232 8.21 -8.76 14.64
CA ILE A 232 9.67 -8.65 14.65
C ILE A 232 10.11 -7.44 15.49
N THR A 233 11.16 -7.57 16.27
CA THR A 233 11.72 -6.47 17.05
C THR A 233 12.61 -5.57 16.20
N ILE A 234 12.74 -4.31 16.59
CA ILE A 234 13.69 -3.38 15.96
C ILE A 234 15.12 -3.93 16.08
N GLN A 235 15.50 -4.54 17.21
CA GLN A 235 16.83 -5.12 17.40
C GLN A 235 17.13 -6.24 16.38
N GLU A 236 16.19 -7.16 16.15
CA GLU A 236 16.38 -8.25 15.17
C GLU A 236 16.60 -7.68 13.75
N ILE A 237 15.89 -6.62 13.37
CA ILE A 237 16.07 -5.97 12.07
C ILE A 237 17.47 -5.33 11.97
N LEU A 238 17.94 -4.67 13.05
CA LEU A 238 19.27 -4.06 13.11
C LEU A 238 20.37 -5.11 12.98
N ASP A 239 20.21 -6.26 13.64
CA ASP A 239 21.14 -7.38 13.57
C ASP A 239 21.20 -7.95 12.14
N ASP A 240 20.03 -8.16 11.51
CA ASP A 240 19.92 -8.69 10.16
C ASP A 240 20.53 -7.75 9.11
N CYS A 241 20.39 -6.43 9.26
CA CYS A 241 20.97 -5.47 8.30
C CYS A 241 22.42 -5.05 8.64
N GLY A 242 22.96 -5.53 9.75
CA GLY A 242 24.33 -5.25 10.17
C GLY A 242 24.55 -3.80 10.66
N ALA A 243 23.65 -3.31 11.49
CA ALA A 243 23.69 -1.97 12.08
C ALA A 243 24.19 -2.05 13.55
N SER A 244 25.50 -2.10 13.76
CA SER A 244 26.12 -2.37 15.09
C SER A 244 26.23 -1.16 16.00
N ASP A 245 26.26 0.07 15.48
CA ASP A 245 26.47 1.33 16.24
C ASP A 245 25.27 2.26 16.13
N THR A 246 24.06 1.73 16.35
CA THR A 246 22.83 2.48 16.20
C THR A 246 22.48 3.30 17.44
N ALA A 247 22.27 4.60 17.28
CA ALA A 247 21.79 5.52 18.33
C ALA A 247 20.25 5.55 18.36
N ALA A 248 19.62 5.61 17.18
CA ALA A 248 18.16 5.65 17.04
C ALA A 248 17.71 5.12 15.67
N VAL A 249 16.44 4.73 15.59
CA VAL A 249 15.77 4.34 14.34
C VAL A 249 14.52 5.18 14.17
N GLN A 250 14.37 5.82 13.01
CA GLN A 250 13.10 6.44 12.61
C GLN A 250 12.25 5.42 11.88
N VAL A 251 11.09 5.09 12.45
CA VAL A 251 10.12 4.15 11.88
C VAL A 251 8.91 4.92 11.37
N ALA A 252 8.36 4.51 10.24
CA ALA A 252 7.20 5.11 9.56
C ALA A 252 7.44 6.53 8.97
N GLY A 253 8.69 6.83 8.63
CA GLY A 253 9.06 8.11 8.04
C GLY A 253 9.00 9.29 9.01
N PRO A 254 9.10 10.53 8.50
CA PRO A 254 9.09 11.76 9.33
C PRO A 254 7.93 11.88 10.30
N ALA A 255 6.72 11.42 9.91
CA ALA A 255 5.52 11.46 10.76
C ALA A 255 5.46 10.35 11.82
N GLY A 256 6.41 9.41 11.78
CA GLY A 256 6.45 8.24 12.67
C GLY A 256 7.15 8.49 13.99
N GLN A 257 7.88 7.49 14.44
CA GLN A 257 8.54 7.51 15.76
C GLN A 257 10.06 7.40 15.61
N LEU A 258 10.79 8.26 16.32
CA LEU A 258 12.23 8.12 16.53
C LEU A 258 12.43 7.26 17.79
N VAL A 259 12.80 6.00 17.58
CA VAL A 259 12.96 5.00 18.65
C VAL A 259 14.43 4.99 19.10
N PRO A 260 14.73 5.31 20.37
CA PRO A 260 16.09 5.29 20.90
C PRO A 260 16.54 3.85 21.24
N LYS A 261 17.85 3.65 21.37
CA LYS A 261 18.48 2.35 21.63
C LYS A 261 17.86 1.55 22.79
N ARG A 262 17.47 2.22 23.87
CA ARG A 262 16.85 1.57 25.05
C ARG A 262 15.52 0.86 24.73
N ASP A 263 14.87 1.24 23.60
CA ASP A 263 13.55 0.77 23.20
C ASP A 263 13.60 -0.16 21.95
N PHE A 264 14.76 -0.68 21.55
CA PHE A 264 14.91 -1.56 20.39
C PHE A 264 14.26 -2.93 20.57
N GLY A 265 13.82 -3.30 21.77
CA GLY A 265 12.96 -4.45 22.02
C GLY A 265 11.51 -4.27 21.55
N ARG A 266 11.08 -3.06 21.15
CA ARG A 266 9.74 -2.80 20.61
C ARG A 266 9.56 -3.48 19.26
N LYS A 267 8.31 -3.82 18.96
CA LYS A 267 7.93 -4.66 17.82
C LYS A 267 7.33 -3.83 16.68
N ILE A 268 7.65 -4.20 15.46
CA ILE A 268 6.95 -3.68 14.28
C ILE A 268 5.58 -4.36 14.21
N ALA A 269 4.56 -3.64 14.64
CA ALA A 269 3.18 -4.09 14.69
C ALA A 269 2.24 -2.88 14.83
N TYR A 270 0.96 -3.02 14.45
CA TYR A 270 -0.01 -1.91 14.59
C TYR A 270 -0.31 -1.57 16.05
N GLU A 271 -0.18 -2.55 16.94
CA GLU A 271 -0.37 -2.40 18.39
C GLU A 271 0.85 -1.83 19.14
N ASP A 272 2.01 -1.67 18.48
CA ASP A 272 3.23 -1.12 19.10
C ASP A 272 3.89 -0.06 18.21
N VAL A 273 4.75 -0.43 17.26
CA VAL A 273 5.39 0.51 16.32
C VAL A 273 4.82 0.27 14.93
N ALA A 274 3.76 1.01 14.60
CA ALA A 274 3.13 0.93 13.29
C ALA A 274 3.99 1.59 12.20
N THR A 275 3.99 1.05 10.98
CA THR A 275 4.75 1.62 9.86
C THR A 275 4.10 1.36 8.51
N GLY A 276 4.23 2.34 7.61
CA GLY A 276 3.99 2.17 6.18
C GLY A 276 5.12 1.45 5.44
N GLY A 277 6.27 1.25 6.11
CA GLY A 277 7.41 0.53 5.54
C GLY A 277 8.77 1.22 5.68
N SER A 278 8.83 2.50 6.06
CA SER A 278 10.10 3.20 6.28
C SER A 278 10.78 2.74 7.57
N PHE A 279 12.09 2.47 7.49
CA PHE A 279 12.96 2.11 8.60
C PHE A 279 14.33 2.73 8.37
N MET A 280 14.59 3.91 8.98
CA MET A 280 15.82 4.69 8.79
C MET A 280 16.70 4.61 10.03
N ILE A 281 17.96 4.20 9.85
CA ILE A 281 18.92 3.92 10.92
C ILE A 281 19.90 5.08 11.04
N PHE A 282 20.09 5.57 12.27
CA PHE A 282 21.02 6.63 12.60
C PHE A 282 22.02 6.14 13.65
N ASN A 283 23.32 6.18 13.33
CA ASN A 283 24.38 5.85 14.25
C ASN A 283 24.76 7.03 15.17
N HIS A 284 25.70 6.81 16.09
CA HIS A 284 26.12 7.83 17.08
C HIS A 284 26.83 9.05 16.47
N THR A 285 27.22 9.04 15.19
CA THR A 285 27.81 10.20 14.51
C THR A 285 26.76 11.19 13.98
N ARG A 286 25.49 10.81 13.96
CA ARG A 286 24.40 11.65 13.43
C ARG A 286 23.90 12.65 14.47
N ASP A 287 23.75 13.89 14.05
CA ASP A 287 23.00 14.90 14.83
C ASP A 287 21.50 14.65 14.68
N LEU A 288 20.89 14.01 15.67
CA LEU A 288 19.46 13.68 15.64
C LEU A 288 18.57 14.92 15.65
N LEU A 289 19.04 16.06 16.22
CA LEU A 289 18.29 17.31 16.17
C LEU A 289 18.26 17.87 14.72
N ALA A 290 19.38 17.78 14.00
CA ALA A 290 19.43 18.16 12.60
C ALA A 290 18.53 17.26 11.74
N VAL A 291 18.44 15.95 12.04
CA VAL A 291 17.49 15.02 11.38
C VAL A 291 16.05 15.45 11.60
N VAL A 292 15.65 15.75 12.84
CA VAL A 292 14.29 16.20 13.16
C VAL A 292 13.96 17.54 12.49
N ARG A 293 14.92 18.47 12.43
CA ARG A 293 14.76 19.74 11.69
C ARG A 293 14.55 19.52 10.20
N ASN A 294 15.26 18.56 9.61
CA ASN A 294 15.07 18.19 8.21
C ASN A 294 13.65 17.62 7.95
N PHE A 295 13.13 16.79 8.85
CA PHE A 295 11.76 16.29 8.77
C PHE A 295 10.72 17.41 8.89
N ALA A 296 10.92 18.37 9.80
CA ALA A 296 10.05 19.54 9.92
C ALA A 296 10.08 20.41 8.66
N ALA A 297 11.27 20.62 8.07
CA ALA A 297 11.43 21.36 6.82
C ALA A 297 10.73 20.65 5.64
N PHE A 298 10.81 19.31 5.58
CA PHE A 298 10.07 18.53 4.61
C PHE A 298 8.55 18.78 4.71
N PHE A 299 7.96 18.69 5.91
CA PHE A 299 6.53 18.95 6.08
C PHE A 299 6.13 20.40 5.77
N ALA A 300 6.97 21.36 6.09
CA ALA A 300 6.73 22.77 5.73
C ALA A 300 6.72 22.96 4.21
N HIS A 301 7.64 22.29 3.49
CA HIS A 301 7.75 22.35 2.04
C HIS A 301 6.56 21.65 1.34
N GLU A 302 6.18 20.46 1.83
CA GLU A 302 5.14 19.62 1.21
C GLU A 302 3.72 19.97 1.70
N SER A 303 3.56 20.96 2.58
CA SER A 303 2.23 21.36 3.07
C SER A 303 1.33 21.79 1.92
N CYS A 304 0.15 21.20 1.82
CA CYS A 304 -0.88 21.62 0.87
C CYS A 304 -1.63 22.88 1.30
N GLY A 305 -1.43 23.36 2.56
CA GLY A 305 -2.08 24.55 3.11
C GLY A 305 -3.57 24.37 3.46
N PHE A 306 -4.08 23.11 3.46
CA PHE A 306 -5.51 22.89 3.69
C PHE A 306 -5.89 22.89 5.19
N CYS A 307 -5.11 22.19 6.02
CA CYS A 307 -5.43 22.04 7.46
C CYS A 307 -4.82 23.14 8.32
N THR A 308 -3.67 23.65 7.92
CA THR A 308 -2.91 24.67 8.68
C THR A 308 -2.64 25.82 7.73
N PRO A 309 -3.23 26.99 8.00
CA PRO A 309 -2.97 28.19 7.22
C PRO A 309 -1.54 28.68 7.40
#